data_ea10fb9cef309ade560e01379a50d615
#
_entry.id   ea10fb9cef309ade560e01379a50d615
#
_cell.length_a   1.000
_cell.length_b   1.000
_cell.length_c   1.000
_cell.angle_alpha   90.00
_cell.angle_beta   90.00
_cell.angle_gamma   90.00
#
_symmetry.space_group_name_H-M   'P 1'
#
loop_
_entity.id
_entity.type
_entity.pdbx_description
1 polymer ?
#
loop_
_entity_poly.entity_id
_entity_poly.type
_entity_poly.pdbx_seq_one_letter_code
_entity_poly.pdbx_strand_id
1 'polypeptide(L)'
;EMERVNCPLYICLNMRNRYHDPYTDEPGRNRFWGGAIENIVIENVRAVNAETPSILTGFQTARIDGTPVRRAVRNVHLRDFHVKYRENPAYVNVPEVTPEHLFGYPESNAHGDVDASGIWARHIDGLALEEIDITPRAADNREIIRLHDVR
;
A
#
# COMPACT_ATOMS: atom_id res chain seq x y z
N GLU A 1 -13.49 -16.15 -2.50
CA GLU A 1 -12.26 -16.75 -3.02
C GLU A 1 -11.86 -16.08 -4.33
N MET A 2 -10.56 -15.82 -4.49
CA MET A 2 -9.99 -15.19 -5.69
C MET A 2 -8.94 -16.13 -6.28
N GLU A 3 -8.91 -16.25 -7.61
CA GLU A 3 -7.90 -17.03 -8.31
C GLU A 3 -7.23 -16.19 -9.39
N ARG A 4 -5.90 -16.26 -9.48
CA ARG A 4 -5.07 -15.53 -10.46
C ARG A 4 -5.26 -14.02 -10.40
N VAL A 5 -5.16 -13.47 -9.21
CA VAL A 5 -5.24 -12.02 -9.01
C VAL A 5 -3.85 -11.40 -9.07
N ASN A 6 -3.75 -10.20 -9.63
CA ASN A 6 -2.48 -9.48 -9.63
C ASN A 6 -2.07 -9.14 -8.18
N CYS A 7 -2.89 -8.40 -7.47
CA CYS A 7 -2.66 -7.97 -6.10
C CYS A 7 -3.88 -8.34 -5.25
N PRO A 8 -3.74 -9.13 -4.19
CA PRO A 8 -4.89 -9.59 -3.37
C PRO A 8 -5.61 -8.45 -2.66
N LEU A 9 -4.85 -7.45 -2.22
CA LEU A 9 -5.39 -6.28 -1.54
C LEU A 9 -4.58 -5.04 -1.91
N TYR A 10 -5.27 -4.00 -2.36
CA TYR A 10 -4.66 -2.71 -2.66
C TYR A 10 -5.44 -1.56 -2.02
N ILE A 11 -4.81 -0.88 -1.08
CA ILE A 11 -5.32 0.34 -0.44
C ILE A 11 -4.27 1.42 -0.63
N CYS A 12 -4.63 2.50 -1.32
CA CYS A 12 -3.71 3.61 -1.58
C CYS A 12 -4.42 4.95 -1.42
N LEU A 13 -3.95 5.74 -0.49
CA LEU A 13 -4.34 7.14 -0.38
C LEU A 13 -3.43 7.96 -1.29
N ASN A 14 -3.98 8.49 -2.40
CA ASN A 14 -3.26 9.36 -3.31
C ASN A 14 -4.17 10.45 -3.93
N MET A 15 -3.61 11.34 -4.73
CA MET A 15 -4.34 12.47 -5.32
C MET A 15 -4.87 12.21 -6.74
N ARG A 16 -4.56 11.07 -7.34
CA ARG A 16 -5.06 10.62 -8.66
C ARG A 16 -5.00 11.68 -9.76
N ASN A 17 -3.89 12.42 -9.86
CA ASN A 17 -3.67 13.48 -10.89
C ASN A 17 -4.77 14.56 -11.00
N ARG A 18 -5.69 14.64 -10.04
CA ARG A 18 -6.81 15.58 -10.16
C ARG A 18 -6.45 17.01 -9.77
N TYR A 19 -5.28 17.22 -9.20
CA TYR A 19 -4.86 18.50 -8.64
C TYR A 19 -3.46 18.83 -9.13
N HIS A 20 -3.35 19.88 -9.92
CA HIS A 20 -2.10 20.29 -10.56
C HIS A 20 -1.09 20.92 -9.61
N ASP A 21 -1.54 21.32 -8.42
CA ASP A 21 -0.66 21.95 -7.44
C ASP A 21 -1.04 21.54 -6.01
N PRO A 22 -0.44 20.47 -5.49
CA PRO A 22 -0.66 20.02 -4.12
C PRO A 22 -0.02 20.94 -3.09
N TYR A 23 0.78 21.91 -3.54
CA TYR A 23 1.65 22.71 -2.69
C TYR A 23 1.17 24.15 -2.52
N THR A 24 0.11 24.60 -3.19
CA THR A 24 -0.38 25.95 -3.01
C THR A 24 -1.18 26.08 -1.72
N ASP A 25 -0.78 27.04 -0.90
CA ASP A 25 -1.53 27.47 0.28
C ASP A 25 -2.65 28.49 -0.06
N GLU A 26 -3.06 28.60 -1.33
CA GLU A 26 -4.11 29.53 -1.72
C GLU A 26 -5.44 29.17 -1.04
N PRO A 27 -6.14 30.16 -0.47
CA PRO A 27 -7.45 29.97 0.13
C PRO A 27 -8.43 29.33 -0.86
N GLY A 28 -8.95 28.16 -0.54
CA GLY A 28 -9.86 27.38 -1.38
C GLY A 28 -9.23 26.20 -2.13
N ARG A 29 -7.90 26.14 -2.30
CA ARG A 29 -7.19 24.99 -2.88
C ARG A 29 -6.74 23.97 -1.84
N ASN A 30 -6.57 24.38 -0.61
CA ASN A 30 -6.19 23.51 0.53
C ASN A 30 -7.23 22.45 0.90
N ARG A 31 -8.40 22.43 0.28
CA ARG A 31 -9.45 21.45 0.56
C ARG A 31 -9.10 20.03 0.13
N PHE A 32 -8.08 19.85 -0.68
CA PHE A 32 -7.74 18.58 -1.29
C PHE A 32 -6.81 17.71 -0.46
N TRP A 33 -6.22 18.27 0.55
CA TRP A 33 -5.52 17.50 1.58
C TRP A 33 -6.47 16.74 2.52
N GLY A 34 -7.77 16.92 2.35
CA GLY A 34 -8.81 16.40 3.24
C GLY A 34 -9.27 14.98 2.99
N GLY A 35 -8.80 14.32 1.95
CA GLY A 35 -9.12 12.90 1.73
C GLY A 35 -8.61 12.05 2.89
N ALA A 36 -9.44 11.10 3.33
CA ALA A 36 -9.09 10.13 4.34
C ALA A 36 -9.57 8.74 3.91
N ILE A 37 -8.77 7.73 4.26
CA ILE A 37 -9.16 6.32 4.20
C ILE A 37 -9.02 5.82 5.63
N GLU A 38 -10.12 5.43 6.24
CA GLU A 38 -10.13 5.04 7.65
C GLU A 38 -11.25 4.07 8.00
N ASN A 39 -11.07 3.37 9.13
CA ASN A 39 -12.03 2.41 9.68
C ASN A 39 -12.35 1.27 8.69
N ILE A 40 -11.30 0.62 8.21
CA ILE A 40 -11.41 -0.46 7.23
C ILE A 40 -11.34 -1.80 7.98
N VAL A 41 -12.30 -2.66 7.72
CA VAL A 41 -12.28 -4.05 8.14
C VAL A 41 -12.35 -4.93 6.90
N ILE A 42 -11.38 -5.82 6.75
CA ILE A 42 -11.32 -6.79 5.65
C ILE A 42 -11.17 -8.17 6.26
N GLU A 43 -12.10 -9.03 5.94
CA GLU A 43 -12.22 -10.36 6.52
C GLU A 43 -12.45 -11.43 5.46
N ASN A 44 -12.12 -12.67 5.81
CA ASN A 44 -12.43 -13.85 5.01
C ASN A 44 -11.84 -13.78 3.59
N VAL A 45 -10.61 -13.32 3.46
CA VAL A 45 -9.92 -13.27 2.17
C VAL A 45 -9.23 -14.60 1.89
N ARG A 46 -9.49 -15.15 0.71
CA ARG A 46 -8.81 -16.34 0.19
C ARG A 46 -8.35 -16.04 -1.22
N ALA A 47 -7.04 -16.02 -1.44
CA ALA A 47 -6.46 -15.81 -2.76
C ALA A 47 -5.42 -16.89 -3.09
N VAL A 48 -5.50 -17.45 -4.28
CA VAL A 48 -4.53 -18.40 -4.79
C VAL A 48 -3.95 -17.92 -6.11
N ASN A 49 -2.68 -18.25 -6.36
CA ASN A 49 -1.95 -17.79 -7.55
C ASN A 49 -1.90 -16.25 -7.67
N ALA A 50 -1.74 -15.55 -6.55
CA ALA A 50 -1.51 -14.12 -6.53
C ALA A 50 -0.13 -13.78 -7.14
N GLU A 51 -0.03 -12.62 -7.81
CA GLU A 51 1.19 -12.26 -8.53
C GLU A 51 2.08 -11.28 -7.76
N THR A 52 1.50 -10.29 -7.11
CA THR A 52 2.23 -9.23 -6.40
C THR A 52 1.77 -9.12 -4.95
N PRO A 53 2.62 -8.64 -4.04
CA PRO A 53 2.23 -8.42 -2.64
C PRO A 53 1.01 -7.53 -2.49
N SER A 54 0.29 -7.72 -1.40
CA SER A 54 -0.74 -6.77 -0.96
C SER A 54 -0.10 -5.46 -0.53
N ILE A 55 -0.66 -4.33 -0.94
CA ILE A 55 -0.12 -3.00 -0.68
C ILE A 55 -1.16 -2.15 0.05
N LEU A 56 -0.75 -1.60 1.20
CA LEU A 56 -1.53 -0.68 2.00
C LEU A 56 -0.69 0.58 2.24
N THR A 57 -1.07 1.72 1.68
CA THR A 57 -0.22 2.90 1.80
C THR A 57 -0.99 4.22 1.91
N GLY A 58 -0.56 5.04 2.87
CA GLY A 58 -0.73 6.47 2.82
C GLY A 58 0.37 7.11 1.97
N PHE A 59 0.67 8.38 2.23
CA PHE A 59 1.79 9.07 1.60
C PHE A 59 2.45 10.09 2.52
N GLN A 60 3.69 10.45 2.19
CA GLN A 60 4.42 11.55 2.78
C GLN A 60 4.94 12.48 1.68
N THR A 61 4.88 13.77 1.93
CA THR A 61 5.41 14.81 1.04
C THR A 61 5.80 16.03 1.86
N ALA A 62 6.19 17.12 1.20
CA ALA A 62 6.44 18.39 1.85
C ALA A 62 5.65 19.50 1.16
N ARG A 63 5.30 20.55 1.90
CA ARG A 63 4.78 21.81 1.36
C ARG A 63 5.91 22.60 0.69
N ILE A 64 5.56 23.69 -0.01
CA ILE A 64 6.53 24.58 -0.65
C ILE A 64 7.52 25.18 0.39
N ASP A 65 7.08 25.42 1.60
CA ASP A 65 7.91 25.91 2.70
C ASP A 65 8.78 24.82 3.35
N GLY A 66 8.75 23.59 2.83
CA GLY A 66 9.48 22.46 3.36
C GLY A 66 8.79 21.74 4.53
N THR A 67 7.64 22.23 5.00
CA THR A 67 6.90 21.57 6.08
C THR A 67 6.47 20.15 5.65
N PRO A 68 6.84 19.11 6.39
CA PRO A 68 6.45 17.74 6.04
C PRO A 68 4.94 17.54 6.20
N VAL A 69 4.36 16.83 5.26
CA VAL A 69 2.94 16.44 5.29
C VAL A 69 2.88 14.93 5.20
N ARG A 70 2.34 14.28 6.23
CA ARG A 70 2.06 12.86 6.27
C ARG A 70 0.55 12.64 6.24
N ARG A 71 0.09 11.77 5.37
CA ARG A 71 -1.30 11.33 5.29
C ARG A 71 -1.35 9.81 5.45
N ALA A 72 -1.83 9.38 6.58
CA ALA A 72 -1.95 7.97 6.90
C ALA A 72 -3.32 7.42 6.53
N VAL A 73 -3.33 6.15 6.12
CA VAL A 73 -4.53 5.32 6.22
C VAL A 73 -4.71 4.95 7.69
N ARG A 74 -5.94 4.97 8.20
CA ARG A 74 -6.19 4.81 9.63
C ARG A 74 -7.12 3.66 9.97
N ASN A 75 -6.83 2.99 11.11
CA ASN A 75 -7.67 1.94 11.66
C ASN A 75 -7.99 0.85 10.63
N VAL A 76 -6.97 0.14 10.18
CA VAL A 76 -7.08 -1.00 9.26
C VAL A 76 -7.03 -2.29 10.05
N HIS A 77 -8.02 -3.14 9.88
CA HIS A 77 -8.07 -4.46 10.46
C HIS A 77 -8.20 -5.52 9.35
N LEU A 78 -7.19 -6.36 9.22
CA LEU A 78 -7.21 -7.53 8.35
C LEU A 78 -7.37 -8.78 9.23
N ARG A 79 -8.41 -9.56 8.97
CA ARG A 79 -8.67 -10.80 9.69
C ARG A 79 -9.01 -11.94 8.76
N ASP A 80 -8.53 -13.13 9.10
CA ASP A 80 -8.75 -14.35 8.31
C ASP A 80 -8.33 -14.13 6.83
N PHE A 81 -7.05 -13.78 6.66
CA PHE A 81 -6.45 -13.39 5.38
C PHE A 81 -5.45 -14.43 4.92
N HIS A 82 -5.82 -15.23 3.93
CA HIS A 82 -5.02 -16.34 3.42
C HIS A 82 -4.66 -16.12 1.96
N VAL A 83 -3.38 -16.07 1.68
CA VAL A 83 -2.86 -15.82 0.33
C VAL A 83 -1.76 -16.80 -0.01
N LYS A 84 -1.89 -17.46 -1.15
CA LYS A 84 -0.82 -18.25 -1.76
C LYS A 84 -0.37 -17.58 -3.05
N TYR A 85 0.91 -17.23 -3.12
CA TYR A 85 1.51 -16.62 -4.30
C TYR A 85 1.89 -17.66 -5.35
N ARG A 86 1.76 -17.27 -6.62
CA ARG A 86 2.11 -18.13 -7.76
C ARG A 86 3.62 -18.31 -7.82
N GLU A 87 4.06 -19.55 -8.03
CA GLU A 87 5.44 -19.84 -8.38
C GLU A 87 5.77 -19.24 -9.74
N ASN A 88 6.52 -18.17 -9.72
CA ASN A 88 7.00 -17.49 -10.92
C ASN A 88 8.42 -17.00 -10.63
N PRO A 89 9.40 -17.38 -11.46
CA PRO A 89 10.78 -16.91 -11.31
C PRO A 89 10.97 -15.44 -11.71
N ALA A 90 9.90 -14.63 -11.73
CA ALA A 90 10.01 -13.24 -12.09
C ALA A 90 11.09 -12.55 -11.24
N TYR A 91 11.98 -11.87 -11.93
CA TYR A 91 13.01 -11.04 -11.31
C TYR A 91 12.33 -9.94 -10.48
N VAL A 92 12.75 -9.81 -9.23
CA VAL A 92 12.28 -8.77 -8.32
C VAL A 92 13.40 -7.73 -8.20
N ASN A 93 13.12 -6.52 -8.59
CA ASN A 93 14.05 -5.39 -8.49
C ASN A 93 13.50 -4.36 -7.50
N VAL A 94 13.75 -4.61 -6.22
CA VAL A 94 13.34 -3.70 -5.16
C VAL A 94 14.23 -2.46 -5.17
N PRO A 95 13.69 -1.25 -5.32
CA PRO A 95 14.47 -0.03 -5.21
C PRO A 95 14.96 0.16 -3.77
N GLU A 96 16.09 0.85 -3.59
CA GLU A 96 16.63 1.19 -2.27
C GLU A 96 15.59 1.97 -1.43
N VAL A 97 14.82 2.84 -2.08
CA VAL A 97 13.69 3.55 -1.49
C VAL A 97 12.49 3.43 -2.41
N THR A 98 11.42 2.81 -1.94
CA THR A 98 10.16 2.77 -2.70
C THR A 98 9.58 4.18 -2.82
N PRO A 99 9.37 4.71 -4.04
CA PRO A 99 8.87 6.06 -4.24
C PRO A 99 7.50 6.29 -3.61
N GLU A 100 7.23 7.53 -3.22
CA GLU A 100 5.89 7.95 -2.85
C GLU A 100 5.01 8.04 -4.10
N HIS A 101 3.88 7.32 -4.10
CA HIS A 101 2.93 7.35 -5.22
C HIS A 101 1.82 8.36 -4.97
N LEU A 102 2.18 9.65 -5.04
CA LEU A 102 1.27 10.77 -4.74
C LEU A 102 0.32 11.09 -5.89
N PHE A 103 0.80 10.96 -7.11
CA PHE A 103 0.09 11.27 -8.35
C PHE A 103 -0.06 10.04 -9.23
N GLY A 104 -0.88 10.15 -10.25
CA GLY A 104 -1.16 9.06 -11.18
C GLY A 104 -2.37 8.22 -10.75
N TYR A 105 -2.57 7.14 -11.46
CA TYR A 105 -3.63 6.20 -11.11
C TYR A 105 -3.19 5.33 -9.94
N PRO A 106 -4.07 5.09 -8.95
CA PRO A 106 -3.77 4.22 -7.82
C PRO A 106 -3.88 2.75 -8.26
N GLU A 107 -2.82 2.26 -8.87
CA GLU A 107 -2.68 0.88 -9.32
C GLU A 107 -1.54 0.20 -8.55
N SER A 108 -1.69 -1.08 -8.24
CA SER A 108 -0.70 -1.81 -7.45
C SER A 108 0.69 -1.85 -8.09
N ASN A 109 0.75 -1.90 -9.42
CA ASN A 109 1.99 -1.89 -10.19
C ASN A 109 2.70 -0.52 -10.22
N ALA A 110 2.02 0.56 -9.82
CA ALA A 110 2.60 1.89 -9.79
C ALA A 110 3.72 2.05 -8.75
N HIS A 111 3.76 1.18 -7.73
CA HIS A 111 4.82 1.16 -6.72
C HIS A 111 6.06 0.38 -7.14
N GLY A 112 6.01 -0.34 -8.28
CA GLY A 112 7.05 -1.28 -8.66
C GLY A 112 7.17 -2.44 -7.68
N ASP A 113 8.37 -3.03 -7.60
CA ASP A 113 8.64 -4.08 -6.64
C ASP A 113 8.87 -3.48 -5.25
N VAL A 114 8.13 -3.97 -4.27
CA VAL A 114 8.27 -3.57 -2.86
C VAL A 114 9.11 -4.58 -2.09
N ASP A 115 9.64 -4.20 -0.93
CA ASP A 115 10.51 -5.02 -0.09
C ASP A 115 9.77 -6.04 0.80
N ALA A 116 8.58 -6.45 0.36
CA ALA A 116 7.80 -7.53 0.99
C ALA A 116 7.41 -8.58 -0.03
N SER A 117 7.25 -9.82 0.42
CA SER A 117 6.74 -10.93 -0.40
C SER A 117 5.24 -11.18 -0.22
N GLY A 118 4.62 -10.62 0.81
CA GLY A 118 3.21 -10.84 1.16
C GLY A 118 2.41 -9.56 1.38
N ILE A 119 2.71 -8.81 2.44
CA ILE A 119 2.05 -7.54 2.76
C ILE A 119 3.10 -6.44 2.92
N TRP A 120 2.94 -5.38 2.17
CA TRP A 120 3.70 -4.15 2.32
C TRP A 120 2.78 -3.04 2.80
N ALA A 121 3.13 -2.43 3.94
CA ALA A 121 2.33 -1.36 4.53
C ALA A 121 3.20 -0.14 4.85
N ARG A 122 2.73 1.06 4.47
CA ARG A 122 3.43 2.31 4.72
C ARG A 122 2.48 3.43 5.09
N HIS A 123 2.87 4.27 6.05
CA HIS A 123 2.07 5.40 6.54
C HIS A 123 0.67 4.96 6.98
N ILE A 124 0.62 4.09 7.97
CA ILE A 124 -0.63 3.60 8.56
C ILE A 124 -0.65 3.93 10.05
N ASP A 125 -1.77 4.44 10.54
CA ASP A 125 -2.03 4.66 11.96
C ASP A 125 -3.11 3.67 12.42
N GLY A 126 -2.72 2.67 13.20
CA GLY A 126 -3.57 1.58 13.65
C GLY A 126 -3.72 0.48 12.59
N LEU A 127 -2.85 -0.53 12.66
CA LEU A 127 -2.93 -1.74 11.84
C LEU A 127 -3.07 -2.96 12.75
N ALA A 128 -4.18 -3.66 12.63
CA ALA A 128 -4.40 -4.95 13.26
C ALA A 128 -4.36 -6.07 12.20
N LEU A 129 -3.57 -7.11 12.48
CA LEU A 129 -3.40 -8.28 11.63
C LEU A 129 -3.74 -9.52 12.47
N GLU A 130 -4.81 -10.22 12.12
CA GLU A 130 -5.29 -11.40 12.83
C GLU A 130 -5.49 -12.57 11.86
N GLU A 131 -5.05 -13.75 12.23
CA GLU A 131 -5.19 -14.95 11.41
C GLU A 131 -4.67 -14.75 9.98
N ILE A 132 -3.43 -14.28 9.87
CA ILE A 132 -2.75 -14.03 8.61
C ILE A 132 -1.94 -15.26 8.21
N ASP A 133 -2.31 -15.90 7.10
CA ASP A 133 -1.62 -17.05 6.52
C ASP A 133 -1.16 -16.70 5.10
N ILE A 134 0.13 -16.54 4.92
CA ILE A 134 0.74 -16.18 3.64
C ILE A 134 1.79 -17.20 3.25
N THR A 135 1.57 -17.85 2.11
CA THR A 135 2.57 -18.69 1.47
C THR A 135 3.27 -17.89 0.37
N PRO A 136 4.49 -17.39 0.60
CA PRO A 136 5.25 -16.69 -0.42
C PRO A 136 5.76 -17.65 -1.50
N ARG A 137 6.34 -17.10 -2.56
CA ARG A 137 7.06 -17.90 -3.57
C ARG A 137 8.28 -18.55 -2.95
N ALA A 138 8.59 -19.78 -3.34
CA ALA A 138 9.70 -20.54 -2.76
C ALA A 138 11.07 -19.85 -2.89
N ALA A 139 11.30 -19.10 -3.97
CA ALA A 139 12.55 -18.39 -4.23
C ALA A 139 12.54 -16.91 -3.77
N ASP A 140 11.50 -16.45 -3.08
CA ASP A 140 11.40 -15.07 -2.61
C ASP A 140 11.98 -14.93 -1.21
N ASN A 141 13.11 -14.25 -1.10
CA ASN A 141 13.82 -14.06 0.17
C ASN A 141 13.43 -12.77 0.91
N ARG A 142 12.45 -12.00 0.40
CA ARG A 142 11.95 -10.81 1.10
C ARG A 142 11.16 -11.21 2.34
N GLU A 143 11.05 -10.30 3.29
CA GLU A 143 10.14 -10.48 4.44
C GLU A 143 8.71 -10.69 3.96
N ILE A 144 7.95 -11.53 4.64
CA ILE A 144 6.55 -11.76 4.27
C ILE A 144 5.72 -10.50 4.54
N ILE A 145 5.96 -9.84 5.67
CA ILE A 145 5.26 -8.61 6.05
C ILE A 145 6.31 -7.52 6.32
N ARG A 146 6.21 -6.42 5.62
CA ARG A 146 7.08 -5.26 5.79
C ARG A 146 6.27 -4.02 6.13
N LEU A 147 6.64 -3.38 7.24
CA LEU A 147 5.95 -2.21 7.76
C LEU A 147 6.89 -1.01 7.79
N HIS A 148 6.48 0.09 7.16
CA HIS A 148 7.23 1.35 7.12
C HIS A 148 6.37 2.48 7.70
N ASP A 149 6.82 3.15 8.74
CA ASP A 149 6.07 4.22 9.41
C ASP A 149 4.63 3.81 9.72
N VAL A 150 4.48 2.65 10.36
CA VAL A 150 3.21 2.12 10.87
C VAL A 150 3.20 2.33 12.39
N ARG A 151 2.08 2.85 12.92
CA ARG A 151 1.92 3.22 14.34
C ARG A 151 0.70 2.56 14.94
#